data_e48721295410dbc941666c748193e293
#
_entry.id   e48721295410dbc941666c748193e293
#
_cell.length_a   1.000
_cell.length_b   1.000
_cell.length_c   1.000
_cell.angle_alpha   90.00
_cell.angle_beta   90.00
_cell.angle_gamma   90.00
#
_symmetry.space_group_name_H-M   'P 1'
#
loop_
_entity.id
_entity.type
_entity.pdbx_description
1 polymer ?
#
loop_
_entity_poly.entity_id
_entity_poly.type
_entity_poly.pdbx_seq_one_letter_code
_entity_poly.pdbx_strand_id
1 'polypeptide(L)'
;MLFFLPNLIWQTARYSLFGIRVSAKKEKKDILERANWLAREILVSPERLLRKMPSILGKHFGGQWAIYSCAHYAAALLNISRLYPEEKALCLERMERIIDIVLNPDIREYDTKKWGEDALETLSGDKSHMTYLSILAWIITCYKMAGGTDRHDGTLLGCCEALDRRMRKSPDFNLKSFPHTPIFVPDMLICIVALHNF
;
A
#
# COMPACT_ATOMS: atom_id res chain seq x y z
N MET A 1 -1.53 9.76 -17.22
CA MET A 1 -2.86 10.34 -16.96
C MET A 1 -3.88 10.16 -18.09
N LEU A 2 -3.47 9.96 -19.35
CA LEU A 2 -4.37 9.83 -20.51
C LEU A 2 -5.05 8.45 -20.69
N PHE A 3 -4.60 7.39 -19.99
CA PHE A 3 -5.20 6.05 -20.12
C PHE A 3 -6.40 5.77 -19.21
N PHE A 4 -6.65 6.61 -18.20
CA PHE A 4 -7.79 6.45 -17.29
C PHE A 4 -9.08 7.10 -17.83
N LEU A 5 -8.98 8.15 -18.60
CA LEU A 5 -10.16 8.86 -19.14
C LEU A 5 -11.03 8.00 -20.07
N PRO A 6 -10.46 7.25 -21.06
CA PRO A 6 -11.28 6.43 -21.95
C PRO A 6 -12.02 5.33 -21.21
N ASN A 7 -11.40 4.71 -20.17
CA ASN A 7 -12.04 3.66 -19.38
C ASN A 7 -13.16 4.23 -18.50
N LEU A 8 -12.97 5.40 -17.91
CA LEU A 8 -14.00 6.06 -17.11
C LEU A 8 -15.18 6.51 -17.97
N ILE A 9 -14.91 7.11 -19.13
CA ILE A 9 -15.93 7.52 -20.11
C ILE A 9 -16.68 6.28 -20.64
N TRP A 10 -15.97 5.18 -20.96
CA TRP A 10 -16.57 3.96 -21.43
C TRP A 10 -17.46 3.31 -20.36
N GLN A 11 -17.02 3.26 -19.11
CA GLN A 11 -17.83 2.75 -18.02
C GLN A 11 -19.05 3.63 -17.78
N THR A 12 -18.89 4.96 -17.74
CA THR A 12 -20.01 5.89 -17.56
C THR A 12 -20.99 5.84 -18.73
N ALA A 13 -20.50 5.77 -19.96
CA ALA A 13 -21.34 5.62 -21.16
C ALA A 13 -22.06 4.26 -21.16
N ARG A 14 -21.42 3.19 -20.73
CA ARG A 14 -22.03 1.86 -20.62
C ARG A 14 -23.16 1.82 -19.58
N TYR A 15 -23.00 2.50 -18.44
CA TYR A 15 -24.04 2.61 -17.43
C TYR A 15 -25.18 3.56 -17.88
N SER A 16 -24.86 4.63 -18.56
CA SER A 16 -25.83 5.67 -18.96
C SER A 16 -26.60 5.35 -20.23
N LEU A 17 -25.92 4.76 -21.25
CA LEU A 17 -26.50 4.55 -22.57
C LEU A 17 -27.17 3.19 -22.77
N PHE A 18 -26.73 2.17 -22.05
CA PHE A 18 -27.20 0.80 -22.28
C PHE A 18 -28.02 0.20 -21.13
N GLY A 19 -28.18 0.93 -20.02
CA GLY A 19 -28.98 0.44 -18.87
C GLY A 19 -28.51 -0.93 -18.33
N ILE A 20 -27.25 -1.31 -18.62
CA ILE A 20 -26.73 -2.62 -18.23
C ILE A 20 -26.47 -2.58 -16.73
N ARG A 21 -27.47 -2.93 -15.95
CA ARG A 21 -27.30 -3.33 -14.56
C ARG A 21 -26.53 -4.67 -14.59
N VAL A 22 -25.24 -4.60 -14.31
CA VAL A 22 -24.48 -5.83 -14.01
C VAL A 22 -25.13 -6.44 -12.77
N SER A 23 -25.55 -7.69 -12.81
CA SER A 23 -26.11 -8.32 -11.62
C SER A 23 -25.04 -8.35 -10.51
N ALA A 24 -25.45 -8.17 -9.26
CA ALA A 24 -24.52 -8.20 -8.11
C ALA A 24 -23.66 -9.48 -8.08
N LYS A 25 -24.22 -10.61 -8.52
CA LYS A 25 -23.48 -11.88 -8.66
C LYS A 25 -22.37 -11.81 -9.70
N LYS A 26 -22.59 -11.14 -10.83
CA LYS A 26 -21.59 -10.99 -11.89
C LYS A 26 -20.52 -10.00 -11.49
N GLU A 27 -20.91 -8.94 -10.80
CA GLU A 27 -19.98 -7.94 -10.23
C GLU A 27 -19.07 -8.56 -9.17
N LYS A 28 -19.63 -9.31 -8.22
CA LYS A 28 -18.84 -10.07 -7.23
C LYS A 28 -17.83 -10.98 -7.89
N LYS A 29 -18.27 -11.77 -8.90
CA LYS A 29 -17.38 -12.69 -9.63
C LYS A 29 -16.21 -11.92 -10.26
N ASP A 30 -16.47 -10.82 -10.96
CA ASP A 30 -15.43 -10.00 -11.60
C ASP A 30 -14.44 -9.44 -10.57
N ILE A 31 -14.92 -8.91 -9.44
CA ILE A 31 -14.08 -8.40 -8.35
C ILE A 31 -13.16 -9.50 -7.79
N LEU A 32 -13.70 -10.68 -7.51
CA LEU A 32 -12.92 -11.79 -6.96
C LEU A 32 -11.93 -12.36 -7.98
N GLU A 33 -12.27 -12.44 -9.26
CA GLU A 33 -11.34 -12.85 -10.33
C GLU A 33 -10.15 -11.90 -10.44
N ARG A 34 -10.40 -10.58 -10.37
CA ARG A 34 -9.33 -9.54 -10.33
C ARG A 34 -8.48 -9.65 -9.07
N ALA A 35 -9.10 -9.82 -7.90
CA ALA A 35 -8.37 -10.02 -6.66
C ALA A 35 -7.49 -11.28 -6.70
N ASN A 36 -7.98 -12.36 -7.30
CA ASN A 36 -7.20 -13.59 -7.49
C ASN A 36 -6.06 -13.42 -8.49
N TRP A 37 -6.26 -12.60 -9.54
CA TRP A 37 -5.18 -12.26 -10.47
C TRP A 37 -4.09 -11.45 -9.72
N LEU A 38 -4.47 -10.41 -8.97
CA LEU A 38 -3.53 -9.63 -8.15
C LEU A 38 -2.76 -10.51 -7.15
N ALA A 39 -3.43 -11.48 -6.52
CA ALA A 39 -2.77 -12.43 -5.63
C ALA A 39 -1.64 -13.19 -6.33
N ARG A 40 -1.87 -13.69 -7.55
CA ARG A 40 -0.84 -14.39 -8.34
C ARG A 40 0.32 -13.50 -8.76
N GLU A 41 0.07 -12.19 -8.91
CA GLU A 41 1.09 -11.23 -9.32
C GLU A 41 1.90 -10.69 -8.15
N ILE A 42 1.27 -10.44 -7.01
CA ILE A 42 1.86 -9.74 -5.86
C ILE A 42 2.36 -10.71 -4.79
N LEU A 43 1.59 -11.77 -4.45
CA LEU A 43 1.93 -12.70 -3.37
C LEU A 43 2.95 -13.75 -3.84
N VAL A 44 4.08 -13.29 -4.31
CA VAL A 44 5.22 -14.08 -4.79
C VAL A 44 6.46 -13.77 -3.94
N SER A 45 7.60 -14.43 -4.22
CA SER A 45 8.82 -14.08 -3.49
C SER A 45 9.25 -12.62 -3.77
N PRO A 46 9.93 -11.95 -2.82
CA PRO A 46 10.41 -10.57 -2.99
C PRO A 46 11.17 -10.34 -4.29
N GLU A 47 12.10 -11.23 -4.63
CA GLU A 47 12.92 -11.12 -5.83
C GLU A 47 12.06 -11.23 -7.10
N ARG A 48 11.04 -12.10 -7.08
CA ARG A 48 10.11 -12.23 -8.21
C ARG A 48 9.23 -11.00 -8.35
N LEU A 49 8.76 -10.45 -7.23
CA LEU A 49 7.97 -9.22 -7.22
C LEU A 49 8.79 -8.05 -7.79
N LEU A 50 10.03 -7.85 -7.31
CA LEU A 50 10.91 -6.80 -7.78
C LEU A 50 11.22 -6.90 -9.27
N ARG A 51 11.39 -8.12 -9.82
CA ARG A 51 11.59 -8.32 -11.25
C ARG A 51 10.39 -7.93 -12.13
N LYS A 52 9.17 -7.96 -11.56
CA LYS A 52 7.95 -7.55 -12.26
C LYS A 52 7.73 -6.04 -12.27
N MET A 53 8.44 -5.31 -11.40
CA MET A 53 8.24 -3.87 -11.28
C MET A 53 8.81 -3.11 -12.49
N PRO A 54 8.16 -2.01 -12.92
CA PRO A 54 8.63 -1.21 -14.03
C PRO A 54 10.02 -0.66 -13.78
N SER A 55 10.92 -0.81 -14.75
CA SER A 55 12.28 -0.23 -14.71
C SER A 55 12.40 1.09 -15.48
N ILE A 56 11.30 1.63 -15.99
CA ILE A 56 11.28 2.82 -16.85
C ILE A 56 11.89 4.06 -16.16
N LEU A 57 11.72 4.15 -14.84
CA LEU A 57 12.32 5.22 -14.02
C LEU A 57 13.63 4.80 -13.34
N GLY A 58 14.19 3.65 -13.75
CA GLY A 58 15.40 3.06 -13.17
C GLY A 58 15.12 1.97 -12.14
N LYS A 59 16.06 1.04 -11.99
CA LYS A 59 15.96 -0.09 -11.06
C LYS A 59 15.78 0.34 -9.59
N HIS A 60 16.14 1.57 -9.26
CA HIS A 60 16.07 2.11 -7.89
C HIS A 60 14.64 2.25 -7.36
N PHE A 61 13.64 2.31 -8.23
CA PHE A 61 12.23 2.46 -7.83
C PHE A 61 11.47 1.14 -7.73
N GLY A 62 12.11 0.00 -8.02
CA GLY A 62 11.44 -1.31 -8.00
C GLY A 62 10.78 -1.61 -6.66
N GLY A 63 11.49 -1.42 -5.55
CA GLY A 63 10.94 -1.61 -4.21
C GLY A 63 9.79 -0.66 -3.89
N GLN A 64 9.90 0.62 -4.29
CA GLN A 64 8.83 1.59 -4.10
C GLN A 64 7.55 1.19 -4.86
N TRP A 65 7.65 0.77 -6.12
CA TRP A 65 6.50 0.29 -6.88
C TRP A 65 5.91 -1.00 -6.30
N ALA A 66 6.77 -1.88 -5.76
CA ALA A 66 6.33 -3.10 -5.09
C ALA A 66 5.45 -2.78 -3.85
N ILE A 67 5.89 -1.88 -2.97
CA ILE A 67 5.12 -1.52 -1.77
C ILE A 67 3.82 -0.79 -2.10
N TYR A 68 3.78 0.09 -3.13
CA TYR A 68 2.54 0.69 -3.59
C TYR A 68 1.55 -0.35 -4.12
N SER A 69 2.04 -1.33 -4.90
CA SER A 69 1.19 -2.43 -5.38
C SER A 69 0.62 -3.23 -4.22
N CYS A 70 1.43 -3.52 -3.21
CA CYS A 70 1.01 -4.17 -1.97
C CYS A 70 -0.05 -3.35 -1.21
N ALA A 71 0.14 -2.04 -1.07
CA ALA A 71 -0.78 -1.14 -0.38
C ALA A 71 -2.15 -1.07 -1.07
N HIS A 72 -2.18 -0.90 -2.39
CA HIS A 72 -3.43 -0.89 -3.16
C HIS A 72 -4.15 -2.23 -3.08
N TYR A 73 -3.41 -3.34 -3.10
CA TYR A 73 -4.02 -4.66 -2.96
C TYR A 73 -4.56 -4.87 -1.54
N ALA A 74 -3.86 -4.47 -0.49
CA ALA A 74 -4.36 -4.53 0.89
C ALA A 74 -5.65 -3.71 1.07
N ALA A 75 -5.71 -2.50 0.53
CA ALA A 75 -6.92 -1.68 0.53
C ALA A 75 -8.09 -2.33 -0.23
N ALA A 76 -7.82 -2.97 -1.38
CA ALA A 76 -8.83 -3.72 -2.11
C ALA A 76 -9.35 -4.93 -1.30
N LEU A 77 -8.46 -5.68 -0.64
CA LEU A 77 -8.82 -6.80 0.24
C LEU A 77 -9.67 -6.35 1.45
N LEU A 78 -9.35 -5.20 2.05
CA LEU A 78 -10.18 -4.59 3.11
C LEU A 78 -11.60 -4.34 2.60
N ASN A 79 -11.76 -3.73 1.41
CA ASN A 79 -13.06 -3.48 0.83
C ASN A 79 -13.81 -4.77 0.51
N ILE A 80 -13.13 -5.78 -0.04
CA ILE A 80 -13.71 -7.10 -0.33
C ILE A 80 -14.19 -7.77 0.96
N SER A 81 -13.41 -7.73 2.04
CA SER A 81 -13.78 -8.33 3.33
C SER A 81 -15.02 -7.68 3.97
N ARG A 82 -15.27 -6.40 3.67
CA ARG A 82 -16.47 -5.66 4.12
C ARG A 82 -17.68 -5.93 3.25
N LEU A 83 -17.49 -5.98 1.94
CA LEU A 83 -18.57 -6.22 0.97
C LEU A 83 -19.02 -7.68 0.94
N TYR A 84 -18.09 -8.60 1.18
CA TYR A 84 -18.30 -10.05 1.10
C TYR A 84 -17.70 -10.71 2.36
N PRO A 85 -18.45 -10.74 3.48
CA PRO A 85 -17.95 -11.27 4.77
C PRO A 85 -17.45 -12.72 4.70
N GLU A 86 -17.98 -13.52 3.78
CA GLU A 86 -17.55 -14.90 3.53
C GLU A 86 -16.13 -15.00 2.97
N GLU A 87 -15.62 -13.94 2.34
CA GLU A 87 -14.24 -13.86 1.81
C GLU A 87 -13.23 -13.33 2.85
N LYS A 88 -13.71 -12.95 4.04
CA LYS A 88 -12.90 -12.26 5.05
C LYS A 88 -11.65 -13.07 5.45
N ALA A 89 -11.79 -14.35 5.70
CA ALA A 89 -10.67 -15.21 6.12
C ALA A 89 -9.55 -15.22 5.07
N LEU A 90 -9.91 -15.38 3.80
CA LEU A 90 -8.96 -15.34 2.69
C LEU A 90 -8.33 -13.95 2.51
N CYS A 91 -9.11 -12.89 2.72
CA CYS A 91 -8.58 -11.53 2.68
C CYS A 91 -7.53 -11.30 3.78
N LEU A 92 -7.79 -11.73 5.01
CA LEU A 92 -6.86 -11.63 6.12
C LEU A 92 -5.56 -12.41 5.87
N GLU A 93 -5.66 -13.66 5.42
CA GLU A 93 -4.49 -14.46 5.04
C GLU A 93 -3.61 -13.75 4.01
N ARG A 94 -4.24 -13.19 2.97
CA ARG A 94 -3.53 -12.46 1.91
C ARG A 94 -2.88 -11.18 2.41
N MET A 95 -3.56 -10.43 3.30
CA MET A 95 -2.98 -9.22 3.89
C MET A 95 -1.79 -9.56 4.78
N GLU A 96 -1.83 -10.63 5.53
CA GLU A 96 -0.71 -11.09 6.36
C GLU A 96 0.52 -11.40 5.48
N ARG A 97 0.31 -12.11 4.37
CA ARG A 97 1.39 -12.34 3.38
C ARG A 97 1.91 -11.05 2.74
N ILE A 98 1.05 -10.05 2.50
CA ILE A 98 1.49 -8.73 2.04
C ILE A 98 2.40 -8.07 3.07
N ILE A 99 2.04 -8.10 4.35
CA ILE A 99 2.86 -7.53 5.43
C ILE A 99 4.23 -8.23 5.47
N ASP A 100 4.27 -9.56 5.42
CA ASP A 100 5.53 -10.32 5.41
C ASP A 100 6.41 -9.94 4.20
N ILE A 101 5.81 -9.72 3.02
CA ILE A 101 6.54 -9.27 1.81
C ILE A 101 7.11 -7.87 2.03
N VAL A 102 6.33 -6.93 2.55
CA VAL A 102 6.76 -5.53 2.74
C VAL A 102 7.81 -5.41 3.86
N LEU A 103 7.75 -6.28 4.87
CA LEU A 103 8.76 -6.36 5.92
C LEU A 103 10.08 -6.97 5.45
N ASN A 104 10.14 -7.58 4.27
CA ASN A 104 11.37 -8.18 3.77
C ASN A 104 12.42 -7.10 3.44
N PRO A 105 13.69 -7.27 3.88
CA PRO A 105 14.77 -6.31 3.62
C PRO A 105 14.98 -5.97 2.14
N ASP A 106 14.85 -6.94 1.24
CA ASP A 106 15.05 -6.71 -0.19
C ASP A 106 14.01 -5.74 -0.78
N ILE A 107 12.77 -5.80 -0.28
CA ILE A 107 11.70 -4.88 -0.71
C ILE A 107 11.98 -3.46 -0.24
N ARG A 108 12.49 -3.25 0.98
CA ARG A 108 12.76 -1.92 1.52
C ARG A 108 14.18 -1.40 1.22
N GLU A 109 15.00 -2.20 0.53
CA GLU A 109 16.37 -1.81 0.16
C GLU A 109 16.43 -0.46 -0.59
N TYR A 110 15.42 -0.15 -1.41
CA TYR A 110 15.35 1.13 -2.13
C TYR A 110 15.34 2.33 -1.17
N ASP A 111 14.65 2.22 -0.06
CA ASP A 111 14.55 3.23 0.98
C ASP A 111 15.87 3.30 1.79
N THR A 112 16.38 2.15 2.20
CA THR A 112 17.68 2.03 2.87
C THR A 112 18.81 2.66 2.06
N LYS A 113 18.88 2.41 0.75
CA LYS A 113 19.87 3.03 -0.13
C LYS A 113 19.72 4.53 -0.26
N LYS A 114 18.52 5.05 -0.23
CA LYS A 114 18.24 6.50 -0.34
C LYS A 114 18.57 7.25 0.94
N TRP A 115 18.26 6.68 2.09
CA TRP A 115 18.49 7.30 3.38
C TRP A 115 19.84 6.94 4.01
N GLY A 116 20.49 5.86 3.56
CA GLY A 116 21.75 5.34 4.09
C GLY A 116 21.60 4.60 5.42
N GLU A 117 20.38 4.22 5.79
CA GLU A 117 20.04 3.44 6.99
C GLU A 117 18.70 2.73 6.80
N ASP A 118 18.48 1.64 7.54
CA ASP A 118 17.22 0.88 7.47
C ASP A 118 16.13 1.58 8.28
N ALA A 119 14.95 1.75 7.67
CA ALA A 119 13.82 2.45 8.25
C ALA A 119 13.30 1.83 9.55
N LEU A 120 13.31 0.49 9.66
CA LEU A 120 12.79 -0.22 10.83
C LEU A 120 13.82 -0.33 11.97
N GLU A 121 15.10 -0.35 11.64
CA GLU A 121 16.17 -0.39 12.63
C GLU A 121 16.43 0.99 13.25
N THR A 122 16.01 2.05 12.56
CA THR A 122 16.24 3.46 12.96
C THR A 122 14.96 4.23 13.26
N LEU A 123 13.93 3.56 13.79
CA LEU A 123 12.66 4.22 14.15
C LEU A 123 12.84 5.40 15.10
N SER A 124 13.81 5.36 16.02
CA SER A 124 14.15 6.46 16.95
C SER A 124 14.91 7.62 16.29
N GLY A 125 15.44 7.42 15.09
CA GLY A 125 16.20 8.42 14.32
C GLY A 125 15.34 9.53 13.73
N ASP A 126 16.00 10.51 13.09
CA ASP A 126 15.37 11.72 12.57
C ASP A 126 15.18 11.73 11.06
N LYS A 127 15.75 10.75 10.32
CA LYS A 127 15.52 10.65 8.86
C LYS A 127 14.07 10.27 8.56
N SER A 128 13.52 10.85 7.53
CA SER A 128 12.08 10.80 7.29
C SER A 128 11.54 9.39 7.06
N HIS A 129 12.11 8.63 6.11
CA HIS A 129 11.60 7.32 5.68
C HIS A 129 10.08 7.28 5.42
N MET A 130 9.48 8.44 5.16
CA MET A 130 8.03 8.62 5.14
C MET A 130 7.33 7.63 4.22
N THR A 131 7.83 7.47 2.98
CA THR A 131 7.18 6.61 1.99
C THR A 131 7.06 5.17 2.48
N TYR A 132 8.16 4.61 2.99
CA TYR A 132 8.14 3.22 3.44
C TYR A 132 7.30 3.04 4.71
N LEU A 133 7.54 3.86 5.73
CA LEU A 133 6.87 3.73 7.03
C LEU A 133 5.36 3.97 6.94
N SER A 134 4.93 4.99 6.17
CA SER A 134 3.50 5.29 6.02
C SER A 134 2.76 4.20 5.25
N ILE A 135 3.37 3.65 4.20
CA ILE A 135 2.77 2.55 3.42
C ILE A 135 2.68 1.28 4.26
N LEU A 136 3.73 0.93 5.01
CA LEU A 136 3.69 -0.22 5.92
C LEU A 136 2.62 -0.04 6.99
N ALA A 137 2.57 1.13 7.64
CA ALA A 137 1.54 1.45 8.63
C ALA A 137 0.14 1.34 8.03
N TRP A 138 -0.09 1.87 6.83
CA TRP A 138 -1.38 1.77 6.13
C TRP A 138 -1.77 0.32 5.83
N ILE A 139 -0.84 -0.51 5.36
CA ILE A 139 -1.10 -1.93 5.09
C ILE A 139 -1.53 -2.66 6.37
N ILE A 140 -0.80 -2.45 7.48
CA ILE A 140 -1.15 -3.05 8.77
C ILE A 140 -2.48 -2.52 9.27
N THR A 141 -2.76 -1.23 9.10
CA THR A 141 -4.06 -0.62 9.41
C THR A 141 -5.19 -1.29 8.64
N CYS A 142 -5.03 -1.53 7.32
CA CYS A 142 -6.02 -2.28 6.55
C CYS A 142 -6.28 -3.68 7.12
N TYR A 143 -5.23 -4.38 7.52
CA TYR A 143 -5.34 -5.70 8.15
C TYR A 143 -6.12 -5.63 9.48
N LYS A 144 -5.81 -4.67 10.35
CA LYS A 144 -6.53 -4.45 11.61
C LYS A 144 -8.00 -4.09 11.39
N MET A 145 -8.29 -3.17 10.46
CA MET A 145 -9.65 -2.78 10.10
C MET A 145 -10.48 -3.94 9.52
N ALA A 146 -9.84 -4.91 8.91
CA ALA A 146 -10.47 -6.15 8.46
C ALA A 146 -10.70 -7.15 9.61
N GLY A 147 -10.18 -6.91 10.81
CA GLY A 147 -10.27 -7.77 11.99
C GLY A 147 -9.11 -8.74 12.13
N GLY A 148 -7.94 -8.34 11.67
CA GLY A 148 -6.68 -9.05 11.88
C GLY A 148 -6.22 -9.08 13.34
N THR A 149 -5.27 -9.95 13.64
CA THR A 149 -4.71 -10.14 14.99
C THR A 149 -3.78 -8.99 15.41
N ASP A 150 -3.29 -9.03 16.63
CA ASP A 150 -2.35 -8.08 17.23
C ASP A 150 -0.87 -8.34 16.86
N ARG A 151 -0.60 -9.36 16.05
CA ARG A 151 0.76 -9.78 15.64
C ARG A 151 1.65 -8.62 15.18
N HIS A 152 1.08 -7.63 14.52
CA HIS A 152 1.80 -6.51 13.92
C HIS A 152 1.61 -5.18 14.65
N ASP A 153 0.96 -5.17 15.81
CA ASP A 153 0.64 -3.94 16.55
C ASP A 153 1.91 -3.18 16.98
N GLY A 154 2.94 -3.88 17.44
CA GLY A 154 4.22 -3.25 17.77
C GLY A 154 4.90 -2.56 16.57
N THR A 155 4.83 -3.17 15.39
CA THR A 155 5.35 -2.56 14.15
C THR A 155 4.52 -1.33 13.76
N LEU A 156 3.19 -1.43 13.83
CA LEU A 156 2.30 -0.31 13.54
C LEU A 156 2.57 0.87 14.48
N LEU A 157 2.59 0.62 15.78
CA LEU A 157 2.90 1.61 16.81
C LEU A 157 4.25 2.30 16.53
N GLY A 158 5.31 1.51 16.33
CA GLY A 158 6.65 2.06 16.05
C GLY A 158 6.69 2.94 14.80
N CYS A 159 6.02 2.53 13.72
CA CYS A 159 5.93 3.34 12.50
C CYS A 159 5.18 4.65 12.75
N CYS A 160 4.01 4.60 13.41
CA CYS A 160 3.19 5.78 13.67
C CYS A 160 3.87 6.76 14.62
N GLU A 161 4.47 6.29 15.71
CA GLU A 161 5.23 7.13 16.64
C GLU A 161 6.45 7.79 15.96
N ALA A 162 7.16 7.06 15.10
CA ALA A 162 8.27 7.61 14.34
C ALA A 162 7.82 8.72 13.39
N LEU A 163 6.73 8.49 12.65
CA LEU A 163 6.16 9.46 11.71
C LEU A 163 5.65 10.71 12.45
N ASP A 164 4.85 10.55 13.50
CA ASP A 164 4.33 11.68 14.30
C ASP A 164 5.46 12.52 14.89
N ARG A 165 6.44 11.90 15.53
CA ARG A 165 7.60 12.58 16.09
C ARG A 165 8.38 13.38 15.05
N ARG A 166 8.62 12.79 13.88
CA ARG A 166 9.34 13.43 12.76
C ARG A 166 8.55 14.58 12.17
N MET A 167 7.23 14.42 12.01
CA MET A 167 6.34 15.49 11.58
C MET A 167 6.37 16.68 12.53
N ARG A 168 6.28 16.46 13.83
CA ARG A 168 6.34 17.52 14.85
C ARG A 168 7.68 18.26 14.88
N LYS A 169 8.77 17.60 14.51
CA LYS A 169 10.11 18.22 14.37
C LYS A 169 10.27 19.02 13.09
N SER A 170 9.45 18.76 12.07
CA SER A 170 9.49 19.49 10.81
C SER A 170 8.86 20.88 10.96
N PRO A 171 9.46 21.95 10.39
CA PRO A 171 8.93 23.32 10.51
C PRO A 171 7.50 23.48 10.03
N ASP A 172 7.09 22.71 9.05
CA ASP A 172 5.80 22.78 8.33
C ASP A 172 5.00 21.50 8.44
N PHE A 173 5.32 20.64 9.41
CA PHE A 173 4.67 19.34 9.58
C PHE A 173 4.70 18.45 8.34
N ASN A 174 5.63 18.68 7.43
CA ASN A 174 5.80 17.88 6.22
C ASN A 174 7.00 16.94 6.35
N LEU A 175 6.88 15.77 5.76
CA LEU A 175 7.97 14.79 5.63
C LEU A 175 8.37 14.62 4.17
N LYS A 176 9.62 14.26 3.94
CA LYS A 176 10.15 14.00 2.59
C LYS A 176 10.10 12.52 2.28
N SER A 177 9.69 12.19 1.06
CA SER A 177 9.75 10.81 0.54
C SER A 177 11.20 10.32 0.41
N PHE A 178 12.10 11.21 -0.03
CA PHE A 178 13.53 10.95 -0.15
C PHE A 178 14.36 12.18 0.22
N PRO A 179 15.68 12.01 0.56
CA PRO A 179 16.58 13.12 0.77
C PRO A 179 16.61 14.07 -0.44
N HIS A 180 16.65 15.36 -0.17
CA HIS A 180 16.79 16.41 -1.19
C HIS A 180 15.67 16.49 -2.24
N THR A 181 14.53 15.79 -2.02
CA THR A 181 13.37 15.90 -2.90
C THR A 181 12.36 16.92 -2.37
N PRO A 182 11.51 17.47 -3.26
CA PRO A 182 10.31 18.19 -2.84
C PRO A 182 9.36 17.30 -2.03
N ILE A 183 8.42 17.92 -1.32
CA ILE A 183 7.32 17.19 -0.67
C ILE A 183 6.48 16.53 -1.75
N PHE A 184 6.25 15.22 -1.58
CA PHE A 184 5.42 14.45 -2.49
C PHE A 184 4.04 14.22 -1.84
N VAL A 185 3.06 14.97 -2.31
CA VAL A 185 1.71 15.01 -1.71
C VAL A 185 1.04 13.64 -1.58
N PRO A 186 1.10 12.73 -2.56
CA PRO A 186 0.50 11.40 -2.42
C PRO A 186 1.04 10.62 -1.22
N ASP A 187 2.35 10.66 -0.95
CA ASP A 187 2.95 9.97 0.19
C ASP A 187 2.51 10.62 1.52
N MET A 188 2.44 11.96 1.56
CA MET A 188 1.92 12.68 2.73
C MET A 188 0.46 12.34 3.02
N LEU A 189 -0.38 12.17 2.01
CA LEU A 189 -1.77 11.75 2.20
C LEU A 189 -1.86 10.35 2.80
N ILE A 190 -1.04 9.41 2.34
CA ILE A 190 -0.98 8.06 2.93
C ILE A 190 -0.53 8.14 4.39
N CYS A 191 0.49 8.97 4.69
CA CYS A 191 0.98 9.18 6.05
C CYS A 191 -0.14 9.71 6.97
N ILE A 192 -0.85 10.75 6.54
CA ILE A 192 -1.97 11.34 7.30
C ILE A 192 -3.08 10.29 7.53
N VAL A 193 -3.44 9.53 6.49
CA VAL A 193 -4.47 8.50 6.61
C VAL A 193 -4.03 7.37 7.56
N ALA A 194 -2.77 6.95 7.51
CA ALA A 194 -2.25 5.94 8.43
C ALA A 194 -2.30 6.43 9.88
N LEU A 195 -1.83 7.66 10.15
CA LEU A 195 -1.85 8.26 11.49
C LEU A 195 -3.27 8.54 11.99
N HIS A 196 -4.20 8.92 11.13
CA HIS A 196 -5.60 9.18 11.52
C HIS A 196 -6.34 7.91 11.94
N ASN A 197 -5.99 6.75 11.39
CA ASN A 197 -6.66 5.49 11.68
C ASN A 197 -5.92 4.65 12.75
N PHE A 198 -4.81 5.16 13.28
CA PHE A 198 -4.07 4.61 14.41
C PHE A 198 -4.61 5.15 15.74
#